data_eae5b0a6e970d77ae00d06108080c051
#
_entry.id   eae5b0a6e970d77ae00d06108080c051
#
_cell.length_a   1.000
_cell.length_b   1.000
_cell.length_c   1.000
_cell.angle_alpha   90.00
_cell.angle_beta   90.00
_cell.angle_gamma   90.00
#
_symmetry.space_group_name_H-M   'P 1'
#
loop_
_entity.id
_entity.type
_entity.pdbx_description
1 polymer ?
#
loop_
_entity_poly.entity_id
_entity_poly.type
_entity_poly.pdbx_seq_one_letter_code
_entity_poly.pdbx_strand_id
1 'polypeptide(L)'
;DIKGEYTGLTSRAMSAPDGKVRIPLNEEAGGNGQIEEYLMAYNGEGIQHIAFSCDDLPACYDRLKAQGLEFMTAPPATYYEMLSERLPGHGEPVEELKSRGILLDGSTEENDPRLLLQIFSQNMVGPIFFEFIQRKRDEGFGEGNFSALFESIERDQLRRGVLQPGKETVASK
;
A
#
# COMPACT_ATOMS: atom_id res chain seq x y z
N ASP A 1 3.41 6.32 14.14
CA ASP A 1 1.98 6.00 14.24
C ASP A 1 1.30 6.40 12.93
N ILE A 2 0.66 5.47 12.28
CA ILE A 2 -0.16 5.71 11.09
C ILE A 2 -1.61 5.71 11.57
N LYS A 3 -2.32 6.83 11.37
CA LYS A 3 -3.71 6.97 11.79
C LYS A 3 -4.58 7.32 10.58
N GLY A 4 -5.53 6.44 10.26
CA GLY A 4 -6.69 6.76 9.45
C GLY A 4 -7.81 7.35 10.33
N GLU A 5 -8.87 7.85 9.73
CA GLU A 5 -10.01 8.41 10.48
C GLU A 5 -10.75 7.34 11.31
N TYR A 6 -10.76 6.08 10.84
CA TYR A 6 -11.49 4.96 11.48
C TYR A 6 -10.58 3.82 11.93
N THR A 7 -9.38 3.70 11.36
CA THR A 7 -8.43 2.65 11.71
C THR A 7 -7.04 3.25 11.84
N GLY A 8 -6.25 2.70 12.73
CA GLY A 8 -4.88 3.13 12.93
C GLY A 8 -3.99 1.97 13.30
N LEU A 9 -2.71 2.13 13.08
CA LEU A 9 -1.71 1.17 13.52
C LEU A 9 -0.49 1.87 14.11
N THR A 10 0.12 1.21 15.08
CA THR A 10 1.45 1.53 15.57
C THR A 10 2.43 0.56 14.95
N SER A 11 3.46 1.08 14.30
CA SER A 11 4.49 0.25 13.66
C SER A 11 5.86 0.51 14.27
N ARG A 12 6.61 -0.57 14.48
CA ARG A 12 8.04 -0.54 14.85
C ARG A 12 8.81 -1.41 13.86
N ALA A 13 9.79 -0.84 13.18
CA ALA A 13 10.60 -1.58 12.24
C ALA A 13 11.92 -2.00 12.89
N MET A 14 12.29 -3.27 12.71
CA MET A 14 13.63 -3.79 12.98
C MET A 14 14.35 -3.98 11.67
N SER A 15 15.63 -3.65 11.64
CA SER A 15 16.49 -3.88 10.47
C SER A 15 17.79 -4.55 10.90
N ALA A 16 18.23 -5.52 10.11
CA ALA A 16 19.55 -6.10 10.27
C ALA A 16 20.62 -5.03 9.98
N PRO A 17 21.83 -5.14 10.58
CA PRO A 17 22.90 -4.16 10.38
C PRO A 17 23.32 -3.98 8.92
N ASP A 18 23.16 -5.00 8.09
CA ASP A 18 23.44 -4.98 6.65
C ASP A 18 22.26 -4.49 5.79
N GLY A 19 21.12 -4.16 6.42
CA GLY A 19 19.91 -3.67 5.77
C GLY A 19 19.13 -4.70 4.94
N LYS A 20 19.58 -5.97 4.90
CA LYS A 20 18.97 -6.99 4.03
C LYS A 20 17.69 -7.60 4.59
N VAL A 21 17.56 -7.62 5.90
CA VAL A 21 16.36 -8.11 6.57
C VAL A 21 15.71 -6.95 7.30
N ARG A 22 14.42 -6.75 7.03
CA ARG A 22 13.60 -5.69 7.65
C ARG A 22 12.29 -6.32 8.10
N ILE A 23 11.93 -6.10 9.34
CA ILE A 23 10.73 -6.68 9.96
C ILE A 23 9.92 -5.55 10.60
N PRO A 24 8.87 -5.04 9.94
CA PRO A 24 7.91 -4.16 10.59
C PRO A 24 7.00 -4.99 11.51
N LEU A 25 6.89 -4.56 12.76
CA LEU A 25 5.96 -5.09 13.74
C LEU A 25 4.80 -4.10 13.86
N ASN A 26 3.61 -4.55 13.52
CA ASN A 26 2.42 -3.72 13.50
C ASN A 26 1.45 -4.16 14.60
N GLU A 27 0.88 -3.18 15.29
CA GLU A 27 -0.13 -3.35 16.31
C GLU A 27 -1.36 -2.49 15.97
N GLU A 28 -2.54 -3.06 16.10
CA GLU A 28 -3.81 -2.35 15.88
C GLU A 28 -3.99 -1.25 16.92
N ALA A 29 -4.32 -0.04 16.47
CA ALA A 29 -4.48 1.12 17.35
C ALA A 29 -5.94 1.59 17.52
N GLY A 30 -6.91 0.95 16.85
CA GLY A 30 -8.29 1.43 16.84
C GLY A 30 -9.40 0.38 16.77
N GLY A 31 -9.06 -0.89 16.60
CA GLY A 31 -10.00 -2.00 16.40
C GLY A 31 -10.71 -2.01 15.03
N ASN A 32 -11.16 -3.17 14.60
CA ASN A 32 -11.83 -3.42 13.31
C ASN A 32 -10.99 -3.09 12.04
N GLY A 33 -9.66 -3.06 12.15
CA GLY A 33 -8.75 -2.86 11.03
C GLY A 33 -8.24 -4.17 10.42
N GLN A 34 -7.35 -4.03 9.43
CA GLN A 34 -6.76 -5.17 8.70
C GLN A 34 -5.92 -6.09 9.61
N ILE A 35 -5.34 -5.54 10.68
CA ILE A 35 -4.53 -6.32 11.63
C ILE A 35 -5.45 -7.23 12.45
N GLU A 36 -6.58 -6.72 12.92
CA GLU A 36 -7.56 -7.53 13.65
C GLU A 36 -8.16 -8.64 12.78
N GLU A 37 -8.53 -8.32 11.53
CA GLU A 37 -8.95 -9.34 10.56
C GLU A 37 -7.92 -10.45 10.40
N TYR A 38 -6.64 -10.08 10.24
CA TYR A 38 -5.55 -11.03 10.14
C TYR A 38 -5.42 -11.89 11.40
N LEU A 39 -5.40 -11.27 12.58
CA LEU A 39 -5.28 -11.98 13.87
C LEU A 39 -6.40 -13.00 14.07
N MET A 40 -7.62 -12.66 13.69
CA MET A 40 -8.77 -13.57 13.74
C MET A 40 -8.61 -14.71 12.74
N ALA A 41 -8.26 -14.43 11.50
CA ALA A 41 -8.12 -15.43 10.45
C ALA A 41 -6.92 -16.36 10.66
N TYR A 42 -5.81 -15.83 11.18
CA TYR A 42 -4.60 -16.60 11.50
C TYR A 42 -4.70 -17.32 12.84
N ASN A 43 -5.62 -16.91 13.70
CA ASN A 43 -5.82 -17.37 15.07
C ASN A 43 -4.63 -17.04 15.98
N GLY A 44 -4.14 -15.81 15.90
CA GLY A 44 -3.05 -15.29 16.71
C GLY A 44 -2.07 -14.39 15.96
N GLU A 45 -0.97 -14.07 16.61
CA GLU A 45 0.12 -13.28 16.03
C GLU A 45 0.96 -14.10 15.05
N GLY A 46 1.46 -13.46 14.00
CA GLY A 46 2.30 -14.14 13.01
C GLY A 46 2.73 -13.24 11.86
N ILE A 47 3.23 -13.85 10.81
CA ILE A 47 3.64 -13.16 9.58
C ILE A 47 2.40 -12.91 8.73
N GLN A 48 2.06 -11.63 8.51
CA GLN A 48 0.96 -11.23 7.63
C GLN A 48 1.38 -11.29 6.16
N HIS A 49 2.57 -10.78 5.84
CA HIS A 49 3.09 -10.83 4.48
C HIS A 49 4.61 -10.97 4.45
N ILE A 50 5.11 -11.37 3.30
CA ILE A 50 6.55 -11.44 3.01
C ILE A 50 6.81 -10.59 1.77
N ALA A 51 7.74 -9.62 1.90
CA ALA A 51 8.13 -8.75 0.83
C ALA A 51 9.35 -9.30 0.07
N PHE A 52 9.24 -9.35 -1.26
CA PHE A 52 10.31 -9.72 -2.18
C PHE A 52 10.79 -8.51 -2.97
N SER A 53 12.10 -8.29 -2.95
CA SER A 53 12.72 -7.26 -3.79
C SER A 53 12.86 -7.73 -5.24
N CYS A 54 12.61 -6.83 -6.18
CA CYS A 54 12.86 -7.04 -7.60
C CYS A 54 13.45 -5.77 -8.24
N ASP A 55 14.23 -5.97 -9.32
CA ASP A 55 14.89 -4.85 -10.00
C ASP A 55 13.96 -4.10 -10.97
N ASP A 56 12.93 -4.79 -11.49
CA ASP A 56 11.94 -4.27 -12.43
C ASP A 56 10.56 -4.82 -12.05
N LEU A 57 9.78 -4.01 -11.33
CA LEU A 57 8.48 -4.44 -10.83
C LEU A 57 7.43 -4.64 -11.92
N PRO A 58 7.30 -3.77 -12.94
CA PRO A 58 6.43 -4.03 -14.08
C PRO A 58 6.70 -5.36 -14.78
N ALA A 59 7.95 -5.65 -15.10
CA ALA A 59 8.32 -6.92 -15.74
C ALA A 59 8.14 -8.11 -14.78
N CYS A 60 8.37 -7.93 -13.48
CA CYS A 60 8.12 -8.96 -12.47
C CYS A 60 6.61 -9.28 -12.39
N TYR A 61 5.77 -8.25 -12.33
CA TYR A 61 4.31 -8.40 -12.36
C TYR A 61 3.84 -9.20 -13.58
N ASP A 62 4.29 -8.81 -14.78
CA ASP A 62 3.85 -9.45 -16.02
C ASP A 62 4.21 -10.96 -16.04
N ARG A 63 5.42 -11.32 -15.55
CA ARG A 63 5.85 -12.73 -15.42
C ARG A 63 5.02 -13.50 -14.40
N LEU A 64 4.79 -12.92 -13.22
CA LEU A 64 4.01 -13.56 -12.15
C LEU A 64 2.54 -13.74 -12.56
N LYS A 65 1.96 -12.72 -13.19
CA LYS A 65 0.60 -12.79 -13.73
C LYS A 65 0.44 -13.87 -14.81
N ALA A 66 1.42 -14.00 -15.69
CA ALA A 66 1.46 -15.07 -16.71
C ALA A 66 1.57 -16.48 -16.10
N GLN A 67 2.14 -16.62 -14.90
CA GLN A 67 2.19 -17.87 -14.14
C GLN A 67 0.94 -18.12 -13.29
N GLY A 68 -0.07 -17.23 -13.36
CA GLY A 68 -1.34 -17.39 -12.66
C GLY A 68 -1.39 -16.78 -11.26
N LEU A 69 -0.39 -15.98 -10.87
CA LEU A 69 -0.47 -15.26 -9.59
C LEU A 69 -1.58 -14.20 -9.66
N GLU A 70 -2.48 -14.25 -8.69
CA GLU A 70 -3.52 -13.24 -8.52
C GLU A 70 -3.03 -12.13 -7.59
N PHE A 71 -3.30 -10.87 -7.98
CA PHE A 71 -2.97 -9.68 -7.21
C PHE A 71 -4.21 -9.08 -6.56
N MET A 72 -4.04 -8.30 -5.49
CA MET A 72 -5.11 -7.55 -4.86
C MET A 72 -5.76 -6.58 -5.86
N THR A 73 -6.98 -6.18 -5.58
CA THR A 73 -7.70 -5.22 -6.41
C THR A 73 -6.90 -3.93 -6.54
N ALA A 74 -6.72 -3.48 -7.78
CA ALA A 74 -6.02 -2.24 -8.06
C ALA A 74 -6.72 -1.04 -7.41
N PRO A 75 -5.98 -0.02 -6.96
CA PRO A 75 -6.59 1.19 -6.43
C PRO A 75 -7.41 1.91 -7.48
N PRO A 76 -8.36 2.78 -7.07
CA PRO A 76 -9.15 3.57 -8.01
C PRO A 76 -8.29 4.51 -8.85
N ALA A 77 -8.81 4.97 -9.99
CA ALA A 77 -8.09 5.88 -10.88
C ALA A 77 -7.63 7.17 -10.20
N THR A 78 -8.40 7.63 -9.21
CA THR A 78 -8.08 8.80 -8.37
C THR A 78 -6.72 8.69 -7.67
N TYR A 79 -6.30 7.48 -7.30
CA TYR A 79 -4.96 7.26 -6.74
C TYR A 79 -3.85 7.71 -7.70
N TYR A 80 -3.97 7.33 -8.96
CA TYR A 80 -2.95 7.67 -9.99
C TYR A 80 -3.03 9.13 -10.42
N GLU A 81 -4.22 9.72 -10.41
CA GLU A 81 -4.43 11.14 -10.68
C GLU A 81 -3.73 12.04 -9.64
N MET A 82 -3.62 11.56 -8.38
CA MET A 82 -2.96 12.27 -7.28
C MET A 82 -1.43 12.17 -7.33
N LEU A 83 -0.83 11.28 -8.14
CA LEU A 83 0.62 11.07 -8.12
C LEU A 83 1.41 12.32 -8.49
N SER A 84 0.95 13.10 -9.45
CA SER A 84 1.62 14.34 -9.85
C SER A 84 1.62 15.42 -8.76
N GLU A 85 0.64 15.40 -7.87
CA GLU A 85 0.52 16.29 -6.73
C GLU A 85 1.38 15.78 -5.55
N ARG A 86 1.31 14.48 -5.26
CA ARG A 86 2.05 13.84 -4.17
C ARG A 86 3.55 13.76 -4.41
N LEU A 87 3.94 13.43 -5.62
CA LEU A 87 5.32 13.16 -6.03
C LEU A 87 5.65 13.93 -7.32
N PRO A 88 5.69 15.27 -7.29
CA PRO A 88 5.92 16.07 -8.48
C PRO A 88 7.26 15.72 -9.13
N GLY A 89 7.27 15.45 -10.43
CA GLY A 89 8.49 15.13 -11.17
C GLY A 89 9.06 13.72 -10.94
N HIS A 90 8.25 12.77 -10.42
CA HIS A 90 8.68 11.39 -10.13
C HIS A 90 9.19 10.62 -11.35
N GLY A 91 8.79 10.98 -12.57
CA GLY A 91 9.28 10.40 -13.82
C GLY A 91 8.80 8.99 -14.16
N GLU A 92 7.96 8.36 -13.32
CA GLU A 92 7.42 7.03 -13.58
C GLU A 92 6.24 7.08 -14.58
N PRO A 93 6.10 6.06 -15.45
CA PRO A 93 5.03 5.99 -16.44
C PRO A 93 3.68 5.65 -15.77
N VAL A 94 2.90 6.65 -15.39
CA VAL A 94 1.65 6.52 -14.60
C VAL A 94 0.67 5.52 -15.21
N GLU A 95 0.48 5.54 -16.54
CA GLU A 95 -0.46 4.61 -17.19
C GLU A 95 0.01 3.15 -17.11
N GLU A 96 1.31 2.90 -17.10
CA GLU A 96 1.84 1.56 -16.90
C GLU A 96 1.65 1.08 -15.46
N LEU A 97 1.87 1.95 -14.48
CA LEU A 97 1.61 1.64 -13.08
C LEU A 97 0.12 1.34 -12.87
N LYS A 98 -0.75 2.20 -13.39
CA LYS A 98 -2.20 2.07 -13.31
C LYS A 98 -2.72 0.77 -13.95
N SER A 99 -2.23 0.42 -15.12
CA SER A 99 -2.66 -0.80 -15.82
C SER A 99 -2.37 -2.09 -15.06
N ARG A 100 -1.37 -2.06 -14.18
CA ARG A 100 -0.94 -3.20 -13.35
C ARG A 100 -1.39 -3.10 -11.88
N GLY A 101 -1.93 -1.97 -11.45
CA GLY A 101 -2.26 -1.73 -10.05
C GLY A 101 -1.04 -1.49 -9.16
N ILE A 102 0.10 -1.09 -9.73
CA ILE A 102 1.33 -0.83 -8.98
C ILE A 102 1.22 0.50 -8.24
N LEU A 103 1.53 0.47 -6.96
CA LEU A 103 1.58 1.63 -6.07
C LEU A 103 2.94 2.32 -6.16
N LEU A 104 2.96 3.63 -5.98
CA LEU A 104 4.16 4.46 -5.96
C LEU A 104 4.20 5.31 -4.69
N ASP A 105 5.29 5.21 -3.94
CA ASP A 105 5.58 6.03 -2.76
C ASP A 105 7.00 6.60 -2.83
N GLY A 106 7.35 7.46 -1.88
CA GLY A 106 8.68 8.03 -1.75
C GLY A 106 8.69 9.54 -1.62
N SER A 107 9.77 10.16 -2.07
CA SER A 107 9.97 11.61 -2.07
C SER A 107 10.62 12.08 -3.37
N THR A 108 10.23 13.27 -3.81
CA THR A 108 10.85 13.96 -4.96
C THR A 108 11.48 15.29 -4.55
N GLU A 109 11.73 15.47 -3.26
CA GLU A 109 12.37 16.68 -2.72
C GLU A 109 13.80 16.84 -3.28
N GLU A 110 14.27 18.10 -3.34
CA GLU A 110 15.62 18.46 -3.78
C GLU A 110 16.01 17.99 -5.20
N ASN A 111 15.04 17.70 -6.06
CA ASN A 111 15.27 17.10 -7.39
C ASN A 111 16.04 15.76 -7.34
N ASP A 112 15.93 15.03 -6.22
CA ASP A 112 16.55 13.73 -5.99
C ASP A 112 15.47 12.66 -5.72
N PRO A 113 14.77 12.16 -6.74
CA PRO A 113 13.67 11.21 -6.55
C PRO A 113 14.16 9.94 -5.85
N ARG A 114 13.53 9.62 -4.72
CA ARG A 114 13.66 8.35 -3.99
C ARG A 114 12.31 7.69 -4.01
N LEU A 115 12.19 6.61 -4.76
CA LEU A 115 10.89 6.02 -5.06
C LEU A 115 10.85 4.55 -4.65
N LEU A 116 9.66 4.14 -4.26
CA LEU A 116 9.31 2.79 -3.89
C LEU A 116 8.08 2.37 -4.69
N LEU A 117 8.20 1.32 -5.48
CA LEU A 117 7.08 0.70 -6.18
C LEU A 117 6.67 -0.57 -5.43
N GLN A 118 5.37 -0.78 -5.24
CA GLN A 118 4.83 -1.91 -4.47
C GLN A 118 3.61 -2.51 -5.17
N ILE A 119 3.45 -3.82 -5.04
CA ILE A 119 2.21 -4.52 -5.37
C ILE A 119 2.03 -5.75 -4.48
N PHE A 120 0.79 -6.12 -4.20
CA PHE A 120 0.44 -7.17 -3.26
C PHE A 120 -0.34 -8.28 -3.95
N SER A 121 0.01 -9.53 -3.66
CA SER A 121 -0.77 -10.70 -4.10
C SER A 121 -2.08 -10.81 -3.31
N GLN A 122 -3.02 -11.58 -3.82
CA GLN A 122 -4.08 -12.16 -3.00
C GLN A 122 -3.47 -13.05 -1.90
N ASN A 123 -4.28 -13.45 -0.92
CA ASN A 123 -3.86 -14.40 0.11
C ASN A 123 -3.42 -15.72 -0.53
N MET A 124 -2.21 -16.17 -0.20
CA MET A 124 -1.58 -17.34 -0.81
C MET A 124 -1.51 -18.55 0.13
N VAL A 125 -1.29 -18.31 1.42
CA VAL A 125 -1.20 -19.36 2.44
C VAL A 125 -2.03 -18.94 3.65
N GLY A 126 -3.29 -19.39 3.72
CA GLY A 126 -4.23 -18.85 4.70
C GLY A 126 -4.35 -17.33 4.52
N PRO A 127 -4.29 -16.52 5.58
CA PRO A 127 -4.37 -15.06 5.46
C PRO A 127 -3.04 -14.39 5.07
N ILE A 128 -2.00 -15.17 4.75
CA ILE A 128 -0.68 -14.64 4.40
C ILE A 128 -0.64 -14.30 2.91
N PHE A 129 -0.14 -13.12 2.57
CA PHE A 129 0.08 -12.67 1.20
C PHE A 129 1.54 -12.30 0.93
N PHE A 130 1.86 -12.03 -0.32
CA PHE A 130 3.18 -11.59 -0.75
C PHE A 130 3.13 -10.16 -1.25
N GLU A 131 4.20 -9.44 -0.96
CA GLU A 131 4.47 -8.11 -1.47
C GLU A 131 5.65 -8.20 -2.43
N PHE A 132 5.61 -7.46 -3.53
CA PHE A 132 6.74 -7.30 -4.45
C PHE A 132 7.11 -5.84 -4.50
N ILE A 133 8.42 -5.56 -4.29
CA ILE A 133 8.96 -4.21 -4.11
C ILE A 133 10.08 -3.95 -5.09
N GLN A 134 10.03 -2.81 -5.77
CA GLN A 134 11.18 -2.21 -6.43
C GLN A 134 11.58 -0.93 -5.71
N ARG A 135 12.82 -0.86 -5.25
CA ARG A 135 13.37 0.32 -4.59
C ARG A 135 14.24 1.11 -5.58
N LYS A 136 13.90 2.35 -5.80
CA LYS A 136 14.69 3.34 -6.53
C LYS A 136 15.22 4.35 -5.52
N ARG A 137 16.19 3.93 -4.72
CA ARG A 137 16.85 4.69 -3.63
C ARG A 137 15.98 5.02 -2.41
N ASP A 138 14.73 4.62 -2.38
CA ASP A 138 13.88 4.75 -1.20
C ASP A 138 14.10 3.56 -0.25
N GLU A 139 14.26 3.86 1.04
CA GLU A 139 14.50 2.88 2.10
C GLU A 139 13.27 2.70 3.02
N GLY A 140 12.18 3.42 2.75
CA GLY A 140 10.93 3.35 3.50
C GLY A 140 10.15 2.04 3.34
N PHE A 141 8.99 1.98 3.95
CA PHE A 141 8.06 0.84 3.89
C PHE A 141 6.78 1.14 3.10
N GLY A 142 6.72 2.29 2.40
CA GLY A 142 5.55 2.70 1.63
C GLY A 142 4.42 3.27 2.48
N GLU A 143 4.75 3.92 3.58
CA GLU A 143 3.78 4.49 4.53
C GLU A 143 2.88 5.54 3.87
N GLY A 144 3.42 6.29 2.91
CA GLY A 144 2.66 7.29 2.16
C GLY A 144 1.56 6.69 1.30
N ASN A 145 1.72 5.45 0.83
CA ASN A 145 0.68 4.73 0.09
C ASN A 145 -0.56 4.47 0.93
N PHE A 146 -0.40 4.28 2.25
CA PHE A 146 -1.53 4.02 3.14
C PHE A 146 -2.51 5.20 3.13
N SER A 147 -2.01 6.40 3.42
CA SER A 147 -2.82 7.63 3.39
C SER A 147 -3.38 7.93 2.01
N ALA A 148 -2.57 7.73 0.96
CA ALA A 148 -2.97 7.95 -0.42
C ALA A 148 -4.08 7.02 -0.89
N LEU A 149 -4.08 5.76 -0.47
CA LEU A 149 -5.15 4.81 -0.79
C LEU A 149 -6.47 5.26 -0.14
N PHE A 150 -6.45 5.63 1.14
CA PHE A 150 -7.63 6.16 1.81
C PHE A 150 -8.19 7.38 1.10
N GLU A 151 -7.37 8.39 0.85
CA GLU A 151 -7.77 9.62 0.18
C GLU A 151 -8.31 9.34 -1.23
N SER A 152 -7.69 8.43 -1.97
CA SER A 152 -8.13 8.08 -3.32
C SER A 152 -9.50 7.39 -3.34
N ILE A 153 -9.77 6.52 -2.37
CA ILE A 153 -11.07 5.87 -2.20
C ILE A 153 -12.14 6.89 -1.86
N GLU A 154 -11.86 7.82 -0.95
CA GLU A 154 -12.78 8.88 -0.56
C GLU A 154 -13.09 9.81 -1.73
N ARG A 155 -12.08 10.24 -2.50
CA ARG A 155 -12.27 11.03 -3.73
C ARG A 155 -13.11 10.29 -4.77
N ASP A 156 -12.91 8.98 -4.94
CA ASP A 156 -13.73 8.17 -5.83
C ASP A 156 -15.17 8.02 -5.34
N GLN A 157 -15.39 7.86 -4.04
CA GLN A 157 -16.73 7.81 -3.44
C GLN A 157 -17.47 9.15 -3.60
N LEU A 158 -16.80 10.29 -3.43
CA LEU A 158 -17.35 11.61 -3.70
C LEU A 158 -17.72 11.76 -5.18
N ARG A 159 -16.84 11.32 -6.10
CA ARG A 159 -17.09 11.36 -7.55
C ARG A 159 -18.31 10.54 -7.96
N ARG A 160 -18.51 9.38 -7.32
CA ARG A 160 -19.67 8.51 -7.57
C ARG A 160 -20.93 8.94 -6.80
N GLY A 161 -20.85 9.99 -5.97
CA GLY A 161 -22.00 10.50 -5.20
C GLY A 161 -22.38 9.60 -4.00
N VAL A 162 -21.53 8.68 -3.60
CA VAL A 162 -21.72 7.80 -2.42
C VAL A 162 -21.49 8.60 -1.15
N LEU A 163 -20.44 9.43 -1.12
CA LEU A 163 -20.20 10.43 -0.08
C LEU A 163 -20.75 11.79 -0.51
N GLN A 164 -21.30 12.53 0.45
CA GLN A 164 -21.73 13.92 0.25
C GLN A 164 -20.91 14.82 1.18
N PRO A 165 -20.26 15.89 0.66
CA PRO A 165 -19.54 16.82 1.51
C PRO A 165 -20.47 17.42 2.58
N GLY A 166 -20.14 17.29 3.86
CA GLY A 166 -20.83 17.98 4.96
C GLY A 166 -22.01 17.26 5.60
N LYS A 167 -22.26 15.96 5.33
CA LYS A 167 -23.15 15.15 6.17
C LYS A 167 -22.31 14.28 7.09
N GLU A 168 -22.21 14.71 8.35
CA GLU A 168 -21.79 13.81 9.44
C GLU A 168 -22.66 12.54 9.39
N THR A 169 -22.02 11.39 9.36
CA THR A 169 -22.70 10.10 9.48
C THR A 169 -23.32 10.05 10.88
N VAL A 170 -24.62 10.33 10.98
CA VAL A 170 -25.37 10.07 12.21
C VAL A 170 -25.35 8.56 12.40
N ALA A 171 -24.53 8.11 13.34
CA ALA A 171 -24.49 6.72 13.79
C ALA A 171 -25.90 6.34 14.25
N SER A 172 -26.57 5.48 13.52
CA SER A 172 -27.82 4.84 13.93
C SER A 172 -27.51 3.96 15.13
N LYS A 173 -28.19 4.26 16.23
CA LYS A 173 -28.20 3.50 17.48
C LYS A 173 -28.69 2.07 17.28
#